data_16bc16000209accb947bb924b66549d2
#
_entry.id   16bc16000209accb947bb924b66549d2
#
_cell.length_a   1.000
_cell.length_b   1.000
_cell.length_c   1.000
_cell.angle_alpha   90.00
_cell.angle_beta   90.00
_cell.angle_gamma   90.00
#
_symmetry.space_group_name_H-M   'P 1'
#
loop_
_entity.id
_entity.type
_entity.pdbx_description
1 polymer ?
#
loop_
_entity_poly.entity_id
_entity_poly.type
_entity_poly.pdbx_seq_one_letter_code
_entity_poly.pdbx_strand_id
1 'polypeptide(L)'
;LYYPLGGWIINDIDTNTDYEIPLSDPKQSATIATTSYIVNREVNDKLWTPNLPFFFPSYFLDNMPSFQLGMINTAANTALALSRVMPPLPDGENKPNRLDTAVEMLQYPGTVWLFSLENNLVPAPSSTKQYRRAIRQLNKYNQALSAGIIVFTPRAGDLKTILALTGGNLKRANLDLEKQIREFSSSWFDGKADNVFY
;
A
#
# COMPACT_ATOMS: atom_id res chain seq x y z
N LEU A 1 -0.42 21.07 24.32
CA LEU A 1 0.87 20.92 23.61
C LEU A 1 1.09 19.53 23.02
N TYR A 2 0.58 18.44 23.65
CA TYR A 2 0.76 17.07 23.18
C TYR A 2 0.20 16.84 21.77
N TYR A 3 -1.08 17.18 21.54
CA TYR A 3 -1.72 16.95 20.24
C TYR A 3 -1.17 17.83 19.09
N PRO A 4 -1.00 19.16 19.24
CA PRO A 4 -0.48 19.98 18.15
C PRO A 4 0.96 19.64 17.76
N LEU A 5 1.86 19.46 18.76
CA LEU A 5 3.26 19.09 18.48
C LEU A 5 3.39 17.67 17.95
N GLY A 6 2.67 16.72 18.55
CA GLY A 6 2.66 15.33 18.06
C GLY A 6 2.06 15.19 16.67
N GLY A 7 0.97 15.91 16.38
CA GLY A 7 0.37 15.97 15.05
C GLY A 7 1.32 16.54 14.01
N TRP A 8 2.01 17.63 14.32
CA TRP A 8 3.01 18.25 13.43
C TRP A 8 4.17 17.31 13.09
N ILE A 9 4.70 16.58 14.09
CA ILE A 9 5.81 15.62 13.89
C ILE A 9 5.35 14.41 13.04
N ILE A 10 4.11 13.94 13.23
CA ILE A 10 3.59 12.75 12.56
C ILE A 10 3.14 13.07 11.13
N ASN A 11 2.70 14.30 10.85
CA ASN A 11 2.19 14.72 9.54
C ASN A 11 3.31 15.06 8.54
N ASP A 12 4.33 14.22 8.49
CA ASP A 12 5.44 14.33 7.52
C ASP A 12 5.13 13.48 6.27
N ILE A 13 4.35 14.06 5.35
CA ILE A 13 4.01 13.44 4.07
C ILE A 13 5.20 13.58 3.12
N ASP A 14 5.85 12.47 2.81
CA ASP A 14 6.91 12.42 1.82
C ASP A 14 6.31 12.24 0.40
N THR A 15 6.36 13.32 -0.37
CA THR A 15 5.90 13.35 -1.77
C THR A 15 7.02 13.11 -2.78
N ASN A 16 8.23 12.78 -2.32
CA ASN A 16 9.32 12.44 -3.23
C ASN A 16 8.96 11.18 -4.04
N THR A 17 9.07 11.26 -5.35
CA THR A 17 8.84 10.15 -6.28
C THR A 17 10.13 9.58 -6.87
N ASP A 18 11.26 10.22 -6.62
CA ASP A 18 12.56 9.82 -7.15
C ASP A 18 13.22 8.78 -6.23
N TYR A 19 12.78 7.53 -6.37
CA TYR A 19 13.34 6.41 -5.63
C TYR A 19 14.37 5.67 -6.48
N GLU A 20 15.65 5.93 -6.22
CA GLU A 20 16.74 5.07 -6.68
C GLU A 20 16.95 3.95 -5.65
N ILE A 21 16.30 2.80 -5.87
CA ILE A 21 16.48 1.64 -5.01
C ILE A 21 17.61 0.79 -5.60
N PRO A 22 18.76 0.71 -4.91
CA PRO A 22 19.86 -0.09 -5.40
C PRO A 22 19.45 -1.57 -5.44
N LEU A 23 19.46 -2.16 -6.62
CA LEU A 23 19.29 -3.59 -6.79
C LEU A 23 20.60 -4.29 -6.48
N SER A 24 20.56 -5.32 -5.65
CA SER A 24 21.76 -6.14 -5.34
C SER A 24 22.14 -7.07 -6.50
N ASP A 25 21.24 -7.30 -7.44
CA ASP A 25 21.43 -8.16 -8.59
C ASP A 25 20.57 -7.64 -9.77
N PRO A 26 21.12 -7.57 -11.00
CA PRO A 26 20.38 -7.11 -12.17
C PRO A 26 19.19 -8.00 -12.58
N LYS A 27 19.13 -9.24 -12.08
CA LYS A 27 17.99 -10.13 -12.30
C LYS A 27 16.79 -9.81 -11.40
N GLN A 28 16.98 -8.99 -10.37
CA GLN A 28 15.88 -8.54 -9.51
C GLN A 28 14.91 -7.64 -10.28
N SER A 29 13.64 -7.68 -9.90
CA SER A 29 12.65 -6.75 -10.40
C SER A 29 12.72 -5.44 -9.61
N ALA A 30 13.04 -4.34 -10.29
CA ALA A 30 13.02 -2.99 -9.70
C ALA A 30 11.62 -2.65 -9.18
N THR A 31 10.56 -3.01 -9.90
CA THR A 31 9.17 -2.76 -9.49
C THR A 31 8.82 -3.46 -8.18
N ILE A 32 9.25 -4.72 -7.99
CA ILE A 32 9.04 -5.43 -6.72
C ILE A 32 9.84 -4.77 -5.60
N ALA A 33 11.09 -4.40 -5.86
CA ALA A 33 11.94 -3.73 -4.89
C ALA A 33 11.34 -2.39 -4.45
N THR A 34 10.89 -1.57 -5.41
CA THR A 34 10.23 -0.28 -5.14
C THR A 34 8.92 -0.47 -4.37
N THR A 35 8.07 -1.43 -4.76
CA THR A 35 6.83 -1.73 -4.05
C THR A 35 7.13 -2.13 -2.59
N SER A 36 8.09 -3.01 -2.38
CA SER A 36 8.52 -3.43 -1.04
C SER A 36 9.07 -2.26 -0.21
N TYR A 37 9.87 -1.39 -0.83
CA TYR A 37 10.43 -0.21 -0.19
C TYR A 37 9.35 0.77 0.27
N ILE A 38 8.40 1.10 -0.62
CA ILE A 38 7.30 2.02 -0.29
C ILE A 38 6.49 1.50 0.89
N VAL A 39 6.11 0.21 0.87
CA VAL A 39 5.39 -0.40 2.00
C VAL A 39 6.23 -0.37 3.27
N ASN A 40 7.54 -0.67 3.18
CA ASN A 40 8.45 -0.63 4.33
C ASN A 40 8.55 0.77 4.94
N ARG A 41 8.70 1.79 4.10
CA ARG A 41 8.77 3.19 4.53
C ARG A 41 7.55 3.58 5.36
N GLU A 42 6.34 3.28 4.86
CA GLU A 42 5.11 3.69 5.54
C GLU A 42 4.82 2.88 6.82
N VAL A 43 5.26 1.62 6.87
CA VAL A 43 4.88 0.69 7.95
C VAL A 43 5.96 0.55 9.03
N ASN A 44 7.24 0.73 8.69
CA ASN A 44 8.37 0.51 9.58
C ASN A 44 9.17 1.78 9.87
N ASP A 45 9.42 2.62 8.85
CA ASP A 45 10.26 3.81 9.01
C ASP A 45 9.43 5.00 9.48
N LYS A 46 8.15 5.06 9.08
CA LYS A 46 7.15 5.99 9.59
C LYS A 46 6.18 5.30 10.56
N LEU A 47 5.48 6.11 11.33
CA LEU A 47 4.39 5.61 12.17
C LEU A 47 3.17 5.30 11.31
N TRP A 48 2.66 4.08 11.36
CA TRP A 48 1.42 3.70 10.68
C TRP A 48 0.21 4.31 11.41
N THR A 49 -0.35 5.38 10.86
CA THR A 49 -1.38 6.17 11.51
C THR A 49 -2.81 5.65 11.37
N PRO A 50 -3.21 4.93 10.29
CA PRO A 50 -4.60 4.56 10.06
C PRO A 50 -5.24 3.67 11.11
N ASN A 51 -4.44 2.94 11.90
CA ASN A 51 -4.95 2.04 12.94
C ASN A 51 -4.65 2.50 14.37
N LEU A 52 -4.18 3.74 14.55
CA LEU A 52 -3.86 4.24 15.89
C LEU A 52 -5.15 4.61 16.65
N PRO A 53 -5.21 4.29 17.96
CA PRO A 53 -6.36 4.62 18.79
C PRO A 53 -6.49 6.13 19.03
N PHE A 54 -7.69 6.55 19.45
CA PHE A 54 -8.09 7.96 19.60
C PHE A 54 -7.22 8.81 20.54
N PHE A 55 -6.45 8.21 21.42
CA PHE A 55 -5.54 8.93 22.33
C PHE A 55 -4.19 9.28 21.69
N PHE A 56 -3.94 8.86 20.46
CA PHE A 56 -2.77 9.28 19.70
C PHE A 56 -3.02 10.61 18.97
N PRO A 57 -2.01 11.50 18.86
CA PRO A 57 -2.15 12.77 18.15
C PRO A 57 -2.59 12.62 16.69
N SER A 58 -2.20 11.53 16.05
CA SER A 58 -2.56 11.21 14.67
C SER A 58 -4.06 10.95 14.45
N TYR A 59 -4.84 10.69 15.50
CA TYR A 59 -6.29 10.47 15.37
C TYR A 59 -7.03 11.69 14.81
N PHE A 60 -6.48 12.89 15.03
CA PHE A 60 -7.04 14.15 14.52
C PHE A 60 -6.45 14.56 13.17
N LEU A 61 -5.57 13.72 12.59
CA LEU A 61 -5.01 13.92 11.26
C LEU A 61 -5.79 13.05 10.28
N ASP A 62 -6.34 13.63 9.24
CA ASP A 62 -7.02 12.92 8.16
C ASP A 62 -6.13 12.74 6.93
N ASN A 63 -5.22 13.68 6.66
CA ASN A 63 -4.34 13.65 5.50
C ASN A 63 -3.33 12.50 5.56
N MET A 64 -2.60 12.34 6.66
CA MET A 64 -1.56 11.30 6.78
C MET A 64 -2.13 9.88 6.74
N PRO A 65 -3.20 9.53 7.47
CA PRO A 65 -3.84 8.22 7.34
C PRO A 65 -4.34 7.94 5.92
N SER A 66 -4.98 8.93 5.28
CA SER A 66 -5.49 8.80 3.91
C SER A 66 -4.36 8.60 2.90
N PHE A 67 -3.26 9.35 3.04
CA PHE A 67 -2.07 9.20 2.22
C PHE A 67 -1.48 7.79 2.35
N GLN A 68 -1.27 7.32 3.57
CA GLN A 68 -0.71 5.99 3.84
C GLN A 68 -1.60 4.86 3.30
N LEU A 69 -2.92 4.96 3.46
CA LEU A 69 -3.86 4.01 2.88
C LEU A 69 -3.79 4.01 1.34
N GLY A 70 -3.69 5.18 0.72
CA GLY A 70 -3.48 5.34 -0.72
C GLY A 70 -2.19 4.66 -1.20
N MET A 71 -1.09 4.81 -0.46
CA MET A 71 0.19 4.18 -0.78
C MET A 71 0.11 2.65 -0.72
N ILE A 72 -0.51 2.09 0.33
CA ILE A 72 -0.72 0.63 0.44
C ILE A 72 -1.65 0.11 -0.66
N ASN A 73 -2.73 0.82 -0.97
CA ASN A 73 -3.63 0.43 -2.06
C ASN A 73 -2.90 0.42 -3.43
N THR A 74 -2.06 1.42 -3.68
CA THR A 74 -1.22 1.48 -4.88
C THR A 74 -0.23 0.31 -4.93
N ALA A 75 0.42 0.00 -3.81
CA ALA A 75 1.31 -1.15 -3.69
C ALA A 75 0.58 -2.48 -3.92
N ALA A 76 -0.64 -2.64 -3.38
CA ALA A 76 -1.48 -3.81 -3.60
C ALA A 76 -1.86 -3.98 -5.08
N ASN A 77 -2.26 -2.89 -5.74
CA ASN A 77 -2.59 -2.90 -7.17
C ASN A 77 -1.37 -3.21 -8.05
N THR A 78 -0.19 -2.70 -7.68
CA THR A 78 1.07 -3.00 -8.39
C THR A 78 1.43 -4.47 -8.20
N ALA A 79 1.37 -5.00 -6.99
CA ALA A 79 1.62 -6.41 -6.71
C ALA A 79 0.64 -7.32 -7.47
N LEU A 80 -0.65 -6.94 -7.55
CA LEU A 80 -1.66 -7.64 -8.33
C LEU A 80 -1.33 -7.64 -9.84
N ALA A 81 -0.90 -6.50 -10.39
CA ALA A 81 -0.49 -6.43 -11.79
C ALA A 81 0.71 -7.36 -12.07
N LEU A 82 1.68 -7.38 -11.17
CA LEU A 82 2.84 -8.26 -11.27
C LEU A 82 2.47 -9.75 -11.14
N SER A 83 1.55 -10.11 -10.23
CA SER A 83 1.12 -11.50 -10.06
C SER A 83 0.40 -12.07 -11.30
N ARG A 84 -0.13 -11.19 -12.16
CA ARG A 84 -0.80 -11.60 -13.41
C ARG A 84 0.15 -11.92 -14.55
N VAL A 85 1.35 -11.39 -14.52
CA VAL A 85 2.33 -11.51 -15.62
C VAL A 85 3.57 -12.29 -15.24
N MET A 86 3.93 -12.32 -13.97
CA MET A 86 5.13 -13.01 -13.49
C MET A 86 4.84 -14.47 -13.15
N PRO A 87 5.77 -15.39 -13.43
CA PRO A 87 5.56 -16.79 -13.14
C PRO A 87 5.45 -17.06 -11.63
N PRO A 88 4.67 -18.07 -11.20
CA PRO A 88 4.60 -18.42 -9.79
C PRO A 88 5.93 -18.96 -9.28
N LEU A 89 6.26 -18.66 -8.01
CA LEU A 89 7.40 -19.30 -7.35
C LEU A 89 7.03 -20.74 -6.99
N PRO A 90 7.80 -21.74 -7.44
CA PRO A 90 7.57 -23.14 -7.12
C PRO A 90 7.94 -23.41 -5.64
N ASP A 91 7.03 -23.14 -4.73
CA ASP A 91 7.24 -23.29 -3.28
C ASP A 91 6.61 -24.58 -2.71
N GLY A 92 6.41 -25.58 -3.59
CA GLY A 92 5.81 -26.88 -3.31
C GLY A 92 4.37 -26.99 -3.79
N GLU A 93 3.92 -28.22 -4.04
CA GLU A 93 2.54 -28.54 -4.40
C GLU A 93 1.62 -28.02 -3.28
N ASN A 94 0.59 -27.26 -3.62
CA ASN A 94 -0.43 -26.70 -2.73
C ASN A 94 -0.08 -25.41 -1.95
N LYS A 95 1.00 -24.69 -2.23
CA LYS A 95 1.20 -23.36 -1.65
C LYS A 95 0.78 -22.25 -2.62
N PRO A 96 0.09 -21.21 -2.14
CA PRO A 96 -0.25 -20.07 -2.97
C PRO A 96 1.02 -19.37 -3.45
N ASN A 97 0.96 -18.80 -4.65
CA ASN A 97 2.04 -17.97 -5.18
C ASN A 97 2.37 -16.84 -4.20
N ARG A 98 3.66 -16.55 -4.01
CA ARG A 98 4.12 -15.51 -3.07
C ARG A 98 3.61 -14.11 -3.43
N LEU A 99 3.49 -13.81 -4.73
CA LEU A 99 2.92 -12.53 -5.16
C LEU A 99 1.43 -12.43 -4.81
N ASP A 100 0.66 -13.50 -5.03
CA ASP A 100 -0.76 -13.52 -4.65
C ASP A 100 -0.92 -13.41 -3.12
N THR A 101 -0.08 -14.09 -2.37
CA THR A 101 -0.03 -13.96 -0.90
C THR A 101 0.31 -12.53 -0.47
N ALA A 102 1.24 -11.86 -1.17
CA ALA A 102 1.55 -10.46 -0.89
C ALA A 102 0.36 -9.54 -1.19
N VAL A 103 -0.37 -9.80 -2.29
CA VAL A 103 -1.60 -9.06 -2.64
C VAL A 103 -2.65 -9.18 -1.55
N GLU A 104 -2.97 -10.41 -1.10
CA GLU A 104 -3.91 -10.64 0.00
C GLU A 104 -3.54 -9.85 1.26
N MET A 105 -2.26 -9.87 1.62
CA MET A 105 -1.76 -9.17 2.80
C MET A 105 -1.80 -7.65 2.65
N LEU A 106 -1.57 -7.11 1.44
CA LEU A 106 -1.64 -5.67 1.16
C LEU A 106 -3.10 -5.18 1.05
N GLN A 107 -4.02 -6.04 0.65
CA GLN A 107 -5.45 -5.74 0.62
C GLN A 107 -6.13 -5.86 1.99
N TYR A 108 -5.40 -6.29 3.02
CA TYR A 108 -5.93 -6.34 4.37
C TYR A 108 -6.30 -4.93 4.86
N PRO A 109 -7.44 -4.75 5.59
CA PRO A 109 -7.88 -3.44 6.05
C PRO A 109 -6.81 -2.70 6.86
N GLY A 110 -6.53 -1.44 6.49
CA GLY A 110 -5.46 -0.63 7.11
C GLY A 110 -5.74 -0.15 8.51
N THR A 111 -7.00 -0.23 8.95
CA THR A 111 -7.49 0.31 10.22
C THR A 111 -7.50 -0.70 11.37
N VAL A 112 -7.14 -1.95 11.13
CA VAL A 112 -7.16 -3.00 12.16
C VAL A 112 -5.94 -2.86 13.07
N TRP A 113 -6.17 -2.61 14.38
CA TRP A 113 -5.11 -2.51 15.39
C TRP A 113 -4.89 -3.85 16.11
N LEU A 114 -5.79 -4.24 17.02
CA LEU A 114 -5.74 -5.50 17.78
C LEU A 114 -7.01 -6.32 17.65
N PHE A 115 -8.13 -5.68 17.33
CA PHE A 115 -9.45 -6.29 17.21
C PHE A 115 -10.11 -5.82 15.92
N SER A 116 -10.80 -6.72 15.23
CA SER A 116 -11.72 -6.35 14.17
C SER A 116 -13.07 -5.98 14.77
N LEU A 117 -13.48 -4.73 14.61
CA LEU A 117 -14.81 -4.28 15.06
C LEU A 117 -15.94 -4.92 14.24
N GLU A 118 -15.64 -5.35 13.01
CA GLU A 118 -16.59 -5.99 12.11
C GLU A 118 -16.89 -7.45 12.49
N ASN A 119 -15.98 -8.13 13.22
CA ASN A 119 -16.04 -9.55 13.55
C ASN A 119 -16.12 -9.81 15.06
N ASN A 120 -17.07 -9.20 15.76
CA ASN A 120 -17.40 -9.50 17.17
C ASN A 120 -16.21 -9.50 18.14
N LEU A 121 -15.29 -8.54 18.03
CA LEU A 121 -14.14 -8.38 18.92
C LEU A 121 -13.17 -9.58 18.96
N VAL A 122 -13.16 -10.40 17.92
CA VAL A 122 -12.19 -11.50 17.82
C VAL A 122 -10.79 -10.92 17.58
N PRO A 123 -9.75 -11.39 18.31
CA PRO A 123 -8.38 -10.97 18.08
C PRO A 123 -7.98 -11.24 16.62
N ALA A 124 -7.64 -10.18 15.90
CA ALA A 124 -7.22 -10.25 14.51
C ALA A 124 -5.76 -9.75 14.38
N PRO A 125 -4.98 -10.26 13.42
CA PRO A 125 -3.66 -9.73 13.20
C PRO A 125 -3.75 -8.24 12.78
N SER A 126 -2.90 -7.39 13.36
CA SER A 126 -2.90 -5.97 13.02
C SER A 126 -2.51 -5.74 11.55
N SER A 127 -2.97 -4.63 10.97
CA SER A 127 -2.64 -4.20 9.61
C SER A 127 -1.12 -4.16 9.40
N THR A 128 -0.36 -3.57 10.32
CA THR A 128 1.10 -3.51 10.27
C THR A 128 1.75 -4.89 10.23
N LYS A 129 1.20 -5.87 10.96
CA LYS A 129 1.70 -7.26 10.94
C LYS A 129 1.48 -7.91 9.57
N GLN A 130 0.33 -7.67 8.93
CA GLN A 130 0.04 -8.18 7.60
C GLN A 130 0.93 -7.52 6.54
N TYR A 131 1.08 -6.20 6.57
CA TYR A 131 1.94 -5.50 5.62
C TYR A 131 3.42 -5.88 5.74
N ARG A 132 3.93 -6.09 6.97
CA ARG A 132 5.28 -6.66 7.18
C ARG A 132 5.42 -8.07 6.60
N ARG A 133 4.35 -8.86 6.60
CA ARG A 133 4.36 -10.18 5.93
C ARG A 133 4.40 -10.02 4.41
N ALA A 134 3.63 -9.07 3.85
CA ALA A 134 3.67 -8.75 2.43
C ALA A 134 5.07 -8.37 1.96
N ILE A 135 5.76 -7.47 2.68
CA ILE A 135 7.16 -7.10 2.42
C ILE A 135 8.05 -8.35 2.33
N ARG A 136 7.90 -9.28 3.28
CA ARG A 136 8.69 -10.53 3.26
C ARG A 136 8.38 -11.41 2.05
N GLN A 137 7.13 -11.47 1.58
CA GLN A 137 6.78 -12.24 0.39
C GLN A 137 7.36 -11.61 -0.89
N LEU A 138 7.24 -10.28 -1.03
CA LEU A 138 7.83 -9.52 -2.13
C LEU A 138 9.35 -9.71 -2.19
N ASN A 139 10.03 -9.56 -1.05
CA ASN A 139 11.49 -9.71 -0.98
C ASN A 139 11.94 -11.14 -1.29
N LYS A 140 11.24 -12.16 -0.79
CA LYS A 140 11.54 -13.56 -1.09
C LYS A 140 11.34 -13.88 -2.57
N TYR A 141 10.31 -13.32 -3.19
CA TYR A 141 10.11 -13.47 -4.63
C TYR A 141 11.26 -12.82 -5.41
N ASN A 142 11.68 -11.62 -5.03
CA ASN A 142 12.77 -10.91 -5.68
C ASN A 142 14.12 -11.60 -5.49
N GLN A 143 14.35 -12.23 -4.33
CA GLN A 143 15.51 -13.11 -4.09
C GLN A 143 15.49 -14.35 -4.97
N ALA A 144 14.32 -14.95 -5.23
CA ALA A 144 14.19 -16.11 -6.11
C ALA A 144 14.51 -15.76 -7.58
N LEU A 145 14.19 -14.55 -8.02
CA LEU A 145 14.64 -14.02 -9.32
C LEU A 145 16.17 -13.89 -9.37
N SER A 146 16.77 -13.30 -8.34
CA SER A 146 18.23 -13.18 -8.22
C SER A 146 18.93 -14.53 -8.25
N ALA A 147 18.42 -15.50 -7.50
CA ALA A 147 18.95 -16.85 -7.44
C ALA A 147 18.72 -17.67 -8.72
N GLY A 148 17.97 -17.15 -9.70
CA GLY A 148 17.63 -17.87 -10.92
C GLY A 148 16.67 -19.04 -10.72
N ILE A 149 16.00 -19.13 -9.56
CA ILE A 149 14.95 -20.12 -9.29
C ILE A 149 13.73 -19.84 -10.17
N ILE A 150 13.49 -18.57 -10.43
CA ILE A 150 12.49 -18.07 -11.38
C ILE A 150 13.22 -17.29 -12.45
N VAL A 151 12.85 -17.54 -13.70
CA VAL A 151 13.29 -16.74 -14.84
C VAL A 151 12.07 -16.03 -15.43
N PHE A 152 12.11 -14.72 -15.45
CA PHE A 152 11.08 -13.90 -16.07
C PHE A 152 11.66 -13.18 -17.28
N THR A 153 11.11 -13.46 -18.44
CA THR A 153 11.44 -12.76 -19.68
C THR A 153 10.25 -11.91 -20.08
N PRO A 154 10.31 -10.56 -19.88
CA PRO A 154 9.21 -9.68 -20.19
C PRO A 154 8.80 -9.74 -21.66
N ARG A 155 7.51 -9.78 -21.93
CA ARG A 155 6.94 -9.74 -23.28
C ARG A 155 6.13 -8.47 -23.44
N ALA A 156 5.93 -8.04 -24.68
CA ALA A 156 5.09 -6.86 -24.99
C ALA A 156 3.65 -7.01 -24.44
N GLY A 157 3.11 -8.25 -24.42
CA GLY A 157 1.81 -8.56 -23.83
C GLY A 157 1.76 -8.32 -22.31
N ASP A 158 2.84 -8.63 -21.60
CA ASP A 158 2.95 -8.43 -20.16
C ASP A 158 2.95 -6.93 -19.83
N LEU A 159 3.72 -6.14 -20.57
CA LEU A 159 3.73 -4.68 -20.45
C LEU A 159 2.34 -4.10 -20.73
N LYS A 160 1.66 -4.55 -21.81
CA LYS A 160 0.29 -4.13 -22.12
C LYS A 160 -0.67 -4.42 -20.97
N THR A 161 -0.56 -5.59 -20.36
CA THR A 161 -1.40 -6.00 -19.21
C THR A 161 -1.15 -5.09 -18.01
N ILE A 162 0.11 -4.84 -17.64
CA ILE A 162 0.48 -3.94 -16.54
C ILE A 162 -0.04 -2.53 -16.79
N LEU A 163 0.17 -1.98 -18.00
CA LEU A 163 -0.28 -0.63 -18.35
C LEU A 163 -1.81 -0.52 -18.33
N ALA A 164 -2.53 -1.55 -18.80
CA ALA A 164 -3.99 -1.57 -18.78
C ALA A 164 -4.54 -1.59 -17.34
N LEU A 165 -3.95 -2.40 -16.44
CA LEU A 165 -4.33 -2.45 -15.04
C LEU A 165 -4.02 -1.13 -14.32
N THR A 166 -2.84 -0.58 -14.53
CA THR A 166 -2.42 0.72 -13.94
C THR A 166 -3.30 1.86 -14.45
N GLY A 167 -3.56 1.92 -15.74
CA GLY A 167 -4.45 2.92 -16.34
C GLY A 167 -5.88 2.81 -15.81
N GLY A 168 -6.39 1.59 -15.61
CA GLY A 168 -7.68 1.35 -14.97
C GLY A 168 -7.75 1.86 -13.53
N ASN A 169 -6.68 1.67 -12.76
CA ASN A 169 -6.57 2.16 -11.39
C ASN A 169 -6.51 3.70 -11.34
N LEU A 170 -5.72 4.33 -12.20
CA LEU A 170 -5.64 5.79 -12.30
C LEU A 170 -6.99 6.40 -12.71
N LYS A 171 -7.70 5.77 -13.65
CA LYS A 171 -9.03 6.23 -14.04
C LYS A 171 -10.02 6.17 -12.87
N ARG A 172 -10.00 5.09 -12.07
CA ARG A 172 -10.84 4.99 -10.87
C ARG A 172 -10.50 6.08 -9.87
N ALA A 173 -9.21 6.27 -9.55
CA ALA A 173 -8.76 7.31 -8.63
C ALA A 173 -9.18 8.72 -9.10
N ASN A 174 -9.12 9.00 -10.41
CA ASN A 174 -9.60 10.27 -10.95
C ASN A 174 -11.12 10.44 -10.78
N LEU A 175 -11.90 9.39 -11.03
CA LEU A 175 -13.36 9.44 -10.84
C LEU A 175 -13.75 9.64 -9.36
N ASP A 176 -13.03 8.99 -8.45
CA ASP A 176 -13.25 9.16 -7.01
C ASP A 176 -12.91 10.58 -6.56
N LEU A 177 -11.80 11.14 -7.05
CA LEU A 177 -11.42 12.53 -6.79
C LEU A 177 -12.45 13.53 -7.35
N GLU A 178 -12.89 13.35 -8.58
CA GLU A 178 -13.95 14.18 -9.17
C GLU A 178 -15.27 14.11 -8.37
N LYS A 179 -15.60 12.91 -7.85
CA LYS A 179 -16.78 12.74 -6.99
C LYS A 179 -16.61 13.53 -5.69
N GLN A 180 -15.47 13.41 -5.02
CA GLN A 180 -15.16 14.15 -3.79
C GLN A 180 -15.22 15.66 -4.01
N ILE A 181 -14.64 16.17 -5.11
CA ILE A 181 -14.70 17.60 -5.46
C ILE A 181 -16.15 18.07 -5.64
N ARG A 182 -17.00 17.28 -6.32
CA ARG A 182 -18.41 17.62 -6.49
C ARG A 182 -19.18 17.61 -5.16
N GLU A 183 -18.94 16.62 -4.32
CA GLU A 183 -19.56 16.52 -2.99
C GLU A 183 -19.12 17.68 -2.09
N PHE A 184 -17.84 18.04 -2.10
CA PHE A 184 -17.30 19.18 -1.39
C PHE A 184 -17.94 20.50 -1.87
N SER A 185 -17.98 20.72 -3.18
CA SER A 185 -18.59 21.95 -3.73
C SER A 185 -20.08 22.07 -3.43
N SER A 186 -20.82 20.95 -3.35
CA SER A 186 -22.22 20.95 -2.96
C SER A 186 -22.40 21.22 -1.46
N SER A 187 -21.54 20.67 -0.61
CA SER A 187 -21.61 20.86 0.86
C SER A 187 -21.23 22.27 1.29
N TRP A 188 -20.35 22.94 0.54
CA TRP A 188 -19.98 24.34 0.78
C TRP A 188 -21.19 25.27 0.69
N PHE A 189 -22.12 25.04 -0.26
CA PHE A 189 -23.36 25.83 -0.38
C PHE A 189 -24.38 25.54 0.73
N ASP A 190 -24.31 24.35 1.36
CA ASP A 190 -25.19 23.96 2.48
C ASP A 190 -24.67 24.40 3.87
N GLY A 191 -23.57 25.16 3.93
CA GLY A 191 -23.00 25.70 5.18
C GLY A 191 -22.37 24.64 6.09
N LYS A 192 -22.15 23.43 5.62
CA LYS A 192 -21.36 22.42 6.32
C LYS A 192 -19.90 22.64 5.96
N ALA A 193 -19.19 23.40 6.78
CA ALA A 193 -17.74 23.51 6.69
C ALA A 193 -17.13 22.12 6.92
N ASP A 194 -16.56 21.54 5.87
CA ASP A 194 -15.70 20.39 5.99
C ASP A 194 -14.39 20.89 6.63
N ASN A 195 -13.99 20.27 7.75
CA ASN A 195 -12.78 20.65 8.49
C ASN A 195 -11.53 20.09 7.80
N VAL A 196 -11.35 20.41 6.51
CA VAL A 196 -10.08 20.10 5.82
C VAL A 196 -9.07 21.15 6.27
N PHE A 197 -8.30 20.84 7.29
CA PHE A 197 -7.10 21.59 7.64
C PHE A 197 -5.98 21.20 6.67
N TYR A 198 -5.58 22.18 5.85
CA TYR A 198 -4.38 22.11 5.02
C TYR A 198 -3.11 22.10 5.87
#